data_45d64fb7e3f81727fe424619339b4f73
#
_entry.id   45d64fb7e3f81727fe424619339b4f73
#
_cell.length_a   1.000
_cell.length_b   1.000
_cell.length_c   1.000
_cell.angle_alpha   90.00
_cell.angle_beta   90.00
_cell.angle_gamma   90.00
#
_symmetry.space_group_name_H-M   'P 1'
#
loop_
_entity.id
_entity.type
_entity.pdbx_description
1 polymer ?
#
loop_
_entity_poly.entity_id
_entity_poly.type
_entity_poly.pdbx_seq_one_letter_code
_entity_poly.pdbx_strand_id
1 'polypeptide(L)'
;MEKNIQTGKRIQSRREELGMNLGDIAKEVGVAVSTIQRYEKGKIEKMKLPVIEAIAKALQVDPAWLLCQTDQMNPPLHSSIDNLIPLPKTYQIPLIGDIACGTPILAEENVEVPQHIKADFALRCHGDSMVGVHIHDGDIVYIRQQPDVDNGSIAAVCIENSATLKRVYKYPDKLVLSPANPAYEPLVYTGEELSQVRILGKAVGFTSLID
;
A
#
# COMPACT_ATOMS: atom_id res chain seq x y z
N MET A 1 1.33 -39.36 21.67
CA MET A 1 1.39 -40.43 20.64
C MET A 1 0.33 -40.24 19.54
N GLU A 2 -0.92 -40.00 19.92
CA GLU A 2 -2.04 -39.88 18.96
C GLU A 2 -1.87 -38.77 17.90
N LYS A 3 -1.43 -37.57 18.31
CA LYS A 3 -1.14 -36.46 17.38
C LYS A 3 -0.08 -36.79 16.32
N ASN A 4 0.99 -37.51 16.69
CA ASN A 4 2.05 -37.87 15.76
C ASN A 4 1.58 -38.84 14.68
N ILE A 5 0.67 -39.74 15.05
CA ILE A 5 0.03 -40.68 14.12
C ILE A 5 -0.88 -39.94 13.16
N GLN A 6 -1.63 -38.95 13.66
CA GLN A 6 -2.52 -38.13 12.81
C GLN A 6 -1.74 -37.23 11.83
N THR A 7 -0.66 -36.61 12.29
CA THR A 7 0.29 -35.87 11.43
C THR A 7 0.85 -36.79 10.33
N GLY A 8 1.28 -38.00 10.71
CA GLY A 8 1.80 -38.97 9.73
C GLY A 8 0.77 -39.36 8.66
N LYS A 9 -0.49 -39.56 9.05
CA LYS A 9 -1.59 -39.84 8.11
C LYS A 9 -1.84 -38.66 7.17
N ARG A 10 -1.81 -37.41 7.67
CA ARG A 10 -1.97 -36.21 6.84
C ARG A 10 -0.83 -36.08 5.81
N ILE A 11 0.42 -36.34 6.21
CA ILE A 11 1.57 -36.36 5.30
C ILE A 11 1.38 -37.41 4.22
N GLN A 12 1.02 -38.65 4.58
CA GLN A 12 0.84 -39.75 3.64
C GLN A 12 -0.30 -39.46 2.66
N SER A 13 -1.47 -39.09 3.15
CA SER A 13 -2.66 -38.79 2.34
C SER A 13 -2.36 -37.72 1.29
N ARG A 14 -1.73 -36.61 1.74
CA ARG A 14 -1.45 -35.50 0.84
C ARG A 14 -0.38 -35.83 -0.20
N ARG A 15 0.64 -36.60 0.19
CA ARG A 15 1.66 -37.11 -0.75
C ARG A 15 1.01 -37.97 -1.86
N GLU A 16 0.10 -38.87 -1.47
CA GLU A 16 -0.60 -39.76 -2.41
C GLU A 16 -1.55 -38.98 -3.33
N GLU A 17 -2.26 -37.96 -2.81
CA GLU A 17 -3.07 -37.04 -3.63
C GLU A 17 -2.25 -36.30 -4.69
N LEU A 18 -1.00 -35.92 -4.38
CA LEU A 18 -0.09 -35.24 -5.29
C LEU A 18 0.66 -36.22 -6.23
N GLY A 19 0.41 -37.54 -6.12
CA GLY A 19 1.08 -38.57 -6.92
C GLY A 19 2.57 -38.72 -6.63
N MET A 20 3.05 -38.20 -5.49
CA MET A 20 4.46 -38.24 -5.10
C MET A 20 4.81 -39.56 -4.43
N ASN A 21 6.04 -40.05 -4.66
CA ASN A 21 6.60 -41.16 -3.89
C ASN A 21 7.45 -40.65 -2.71
N LEU A 22 7.84 -41.53 -1.79
CA LEU A 22 8.62 -41.18 -0.60
C LEU A 22 9.98 -40.56 -0.95
N GLY A 23 10.57 -40.95 -2.10
CA GLY A 23 11.84 -40.42 -2.59
C GLY A 23 11.73 -38.97 -3.07
N ASP A 24 10.58 -38.62 -3.68
CA ASP A 24 10.33 -37.28 -4.18
C ASP A 24 10.32 -36.27 -3.02
N ILE A 25 9.52 -36.55 -1.97
CA ILE A 25 9.51 -35.69 -0.77
C ILE A 25 10.88 -35.67 -0.09
N ALA A 26 11.52 -36.82 0.07
CA ALA A 26 12.81 -36.91 0.75
C ALA A 26 13.87 -36.05 0.06
N LYS A 27 13.86 -36.02 -1.27
CA LYS A 27 14.76 -35.19 -2.09
C LYS A 27 14.45 -33.70 -1.91
N GLU A 28 13.18 -33.33 -1.92
CA GLU A 28 12.74 -31.93 -1.80
C GLU A 28 13.00 -31.37 -0.38
N VAL A 29 12.77 -32.18 0.66
CA VAL A 29 13.01 -31.82 2.07
C VAL A 29 14.50 -31.91 2.46
N GLY A 30 15.34 -32.59 1.66
CA GLY A 30 16.75 -32.77 1.94
C GLY A 30 17.03 -33.79 3.07
N VAL A 31 16.19 -34.83 3.20
CA VAL A 31 16.32 -35.88 4.22
C VAL A 31 16.34 -37.28 3.62
N ALA A 32 16.75 -38.28 4.40
CA ALA A 32 16.67 -39.67 3.95
C ALA A 32 15.22 -40.14 3.79
N VAL A 33 14.94 -41.01 2.82
CA VAL A 33 13.62 -41.63 2.57
C VAL A 33 13.07 -42.30 3.84
N SER A 34 13.94 -42.97 4.61
CA SER A 34 13.59 -43.60 5.89
C SER A 34 13.08 -42.59 6.93
N THR A 35 13.54 -41.33 6.83
CA THR A 35 13.07 -40.25 7.73
C THR A 35 11.61 -39.92 7.40
N ILE A 36 11.29 -39.69 6.11
CA ILE A 36 9.90 -39.42 5.68
C ILE A 36 8.98 -40.60 6.07
N GLN A 37 9.43 -41.83 5.83
CA GLN A 37 8.66 -43.03 6.21
C GLN A 37 8.39 -43.09 7.73
N ARG A 38 9.31 -42.65 8.57
CA ARG A 38 9.12 -42.57 10.04
C ARG A 38 8.13 -41.48 10.41
N TYR A 39 8.12 -40.34 9.69
CA TYR A 39 7.11 -39.31 9.88
C TYR A 39 5.72 -39.83 9.52
N GLU A 40 5.54 -40.45 8.36
CA GLU A 40 4.23 -41.03 7.95
C GLU A 40 3.71 -42.11 8.92
N LYS A 41 4.61 -42.93 9.48
CA LYS A 41 4.25 -43.94 10.46
C LYS A 41 4.03 -43.43 11.89
N GLY A 42 4.19 -42.09 12.11
CA GLY A 42 4.06 -41.48 13.44
C GLY A 42 5.12 -41.95 14.45
N LYS A 43 6.25 -42.54 13.97
CA LYS A 43 7.30 -43.11 14.83
C LYS A 43 8.34 -42.09 15.28
N ILE A 44 8.03 -40.81 15.24
CA ILE A 44 8.93 -39.72 15.67
C ILE A 44 8.36 -39.09 16.94
N GLU A 45 9.07 -39.23 18.05
CA GLU A 45 8.64 -38.68 19.33
C GLU A 45 8.65 -37.16 19.38
N LYS A 46 9.70 -36.54 18.82
CA LYS A 46 9.83 -35.09 18.71
C LYS A 46 9.96 -34.68 17.25
N MET A 47 8.92 -34.10 16.71
CA MET A 47 8.93 -33.53 15.37
C MET A 47 9.73 -32.22 15.39
N LYS A 48 10.75 -32.13 14.53
CA LYS A 48 11.55 -30.91 14.37
C LYS A 48 10.81 -29.93 13.48
N LEU A 49 10.54 -28.72 13.97
CA LEU A 49 9.77 -27.71 13.26
C LEU A 49 10.30 -27.41 11.85
N PRO A 50 11.62 -27.22 11.64
CA PRO A 50 12.17 -26.98 10.29
C PRO A 50 11.91 -28.12 9.30
N VAL A 51 11.84 -29.36 9.77
CA VAL A 51 11.54 -30.53 8.92
C VAL A 51 10.04 -30.57 8.57
N ILE A 52 9.17 -30.23 9.52
CA ILE A 52 7.72 -30.14 9.28
C ILE A 52 7.41 -29.02 8.28
N GLU A 53 8.06 -27.86 8.42
CA GLU A 53 7.92 -26.74 7.49
C GLU A 53 8.38 -27.12 6.06
N ALA A 54 9.51 -27.81 5.94
CA ALA A 54 9.99 -28.31 4.66
C ALA A 54 9.05 -29.36 4.04
N ILE A 55 8.50 -30.28 4.84
CA ILE A 55 7.49 -31.25 4.38
C ILE A 55 6.20 -30.53 3.96
N ALA A 56 5.73 -29.54 4.74
CA ALA A 56 4.54 -28.76 4.43
C ALA A 56 4.70 -28.00 3.10
N LYS A 57 5.86 -27.41 2.87
CA LYS A 57 6.19 -26.74 1.61
C LYS A 57 6.17 -27.71 0.43
N ALA A 58 6.82 -28.87 0.54
CA ALA A 58 6.84 -29.91 -0.49
C ALA A 58 5.41 -30.43 -0.82
N LEU A 59 4.56 -30.55 0.20
CA LEU A 59 3.17 -30.99 0.07
C LEU A 59 2.18 -29.86 -0.27
N GLN A 60 2.64 -28.61 -0.34
CA GLN A 60 1.80 -27.42 -0.60
C GLN A 60 0.64 -27.27 0.40
N VAL A 61 0.93 -27.44 1.70
CA VAL A 61 -0.04 -27.33 2.79
C VAL A 61 0.48 -26.45 3.92
N ASP A 62 -0.42 -26.04 4.83
CA ASP A 62 -0.05 -25.32 6.05
C ASP A 62 0.68 -26.23 7.04
N PRO A 63 1.84 -25.87 7.59
CA PRO A 63 2.53 -26.61 8.64
C PRO A 63 1.63 -26.84 9.87
N ALA A 64 0.77 -25.87 10.24
CA ALA A 64 -0.16 -26.02 11.34
C ALA A 64 -1.24 -27.09 11.07
N TRP A 65 -1.64 -27.24 9.79
CA TRP A 65 -2.52 -28.33 9.40
C TRP A 65 -1.83 -29.70 9.57
N LEU A 66 -0.58 -29.85 9.13
CA LEU A 66 0.17 -31.09 9.36
C LEU A 66 0.26 -31.44 10.85
N LEU A 67 0.46 -30.44 11.71
CA LEU A 67 0.55 -30.59 13.17
C LEU A 67 -0.81 -30.72 13.86
N CYS A 68 -1.91 -30.83 13.12
CA CYS A 68 -3.28 -30.93 13.64
C CYS A 68 -3.66 -29.77 14.58
N GLN A 69 -3.18 -28.56 14.28
CA GLN A 69 -3.51 -27.32 14.98
C GLN A 69 -4.66 -26.57 14.30
N THR A 70 -4.89 -26.84 13.03
CA THR A 70 -6.01 -26.31 12.21
C THR A 70 -6.55 -27.39 11.30
N ASP A 71 -7.81 -27.24 10.89
CA ASP A 71 -8.45 -28.10 9.89
C ASP A 71 -8.34 -27.53 8.47
N GLN A 72 -7.83 -26.32 8.32
CA GLN A 72 -7.57 -25.70 7.01
C GLN A 72 -6.26 -26.23 6.43
N MET A 73 -6.35 -27.02 5.34
CA MET A 73 -5.21 -27.66 4.68
C MET A 73 -4.35 -26.65 3.92
N ASN A 74 -4.98 -25.70 3.24
CA ASN A 74 -4.27 -24.68 2.48
C ASN A 74 -3.92 -23.52 3.42
N PRO A 75 -2.66 -23.03 3.38
CA PRO A 75 -2.34 -21.80 4.09
C PRO A 75 -3.25 -20.69 3.57
N PRO A 76 -3.71 -19.77 4.41
CA PRO A 76 -4.35 -18.56 3.91
C PRO A 76 -3.42 -17.91 2.90
N LEU A 77 -3.97 -17.33 1.83
CA LEU A 77 -3.22 -16.73 0.71
C LEU A 77 -2.05 -15.79 1.13
N HIS A 78 -2.06 -15.36 2.38
CA HIS A 78 -1.03 -14.50 2.97
C HIS A 78 0.25 -15.22 3.41
N SER A 79 0.29 -16.56 3.49
CA SER A 79 1.45 -17.30 4.02
C SER A 79 2.47 -17.72 2.95
N SER A 80 2.16 -17.54 1.67
CA SER A 80 3.05 -17.96 0.57
C SER A 80 3.81 -16.83 -0.13
N ILE A 81 3.67 -15.59 0.35
CA ILE A 81 4.40 -14.45 -0.21
C ILE A 81 5.24 -13.85 0.92
N ASP A 82 6.46 -14.34 1.07
CA ASP A 82 7.46 -13.84 2.04
C ASP A 82 7.81 -12.33 1.87
N ASN A 83 7.17 -11.65 0.92
CA ASN A 83 7.36 -10.24 0.60
C ASN A 83 6.06 -9.40 0.62
N LEU A 84 4.94 -9.93 1.16
CA LEU A 84 3.78 -9.06 1.39
C LEU A 84 4.08 -8.14 2.56
N ILE A 85 4.50 -6.94 2.25
CA ILE A 85 4.41 -5.83 3.17
C ILE A 85 2.90 -5.68 3.48
N PRO A 86 2.48 -5.83 4.76
CA PRO A 86 1.07 -5.61 5.11
C PRO A 86 0.65 -4.25 4.57
N LEU A 87 -0.50 -4.21 3.89
CA LEU A 87 -1.05 -2.95 3.39
C LEU A 87 -1.06 -1.93 4.54
N PRO A 88 -0.53 -0.75 4.33
CA PRO A 88 -0.53 0.28 5.37
C PRO A 88 -1.98 0.52 5.79
N LYS A 89 -2.21 0.65 7.09
CA LYS A 89 -3.51 1.08 7.59
C LYS A 89 -3.85 2.40 6.91
N THR A 90 -5.09 2.53 6.45
CA THR A 90 -5.61 3.73 5.79
C THR A 90 -6.58 4.48 6.71
N TYR A 91 -6.89 5.70 6.37
CA TYR A 91 -7.99 6.49 6.90
C TYR A 91 -8.63 7.28 5.77
N GLN A 92 -9.87 7.71 5.95
CA GLN A 92 -10.61 8.43 4.93
C GLN A 92 -10.50 9.94 5.13
N ILE A 93 -10.30 10.66 4.03
CA ILE A 93 -10.38 12.13 3.95
C ILE A 93 -11.32 12.55 2.84
N PRO A 94 -11.95 13.73 2.94
CA PRO A 94 -12.82 14.24 1.90
C PRO A 94 -12.03 14.54 0.63
N LEU A 95 -12.52 14.06 -0.51
CA LEU A 95 -12.12 14.52 -1.84
C LEU A 95 -12.98 15.74 -2.19
N ILE A 96 -12.31 16.82 -2.47
CA ILE A 96 -12.94 18.09 -2.78
C ILE A 96 -12.81 18.28 -4.28
N GLY A 97 -13.94 18.45 -4.96
CA GLY A 97 -13.99 18.81 -6.37
C GLY A 97 -13.60 20.28 -6.61
N ASP A 98 -14.39 20.98 -7.40
CA ASP A 98 -14.17 22.41 -7.63
C ASP A 98 -14.36 23.22 -6.34
N ILE A 99 -13.28 23.78 -5.82
CA ILE A 99 -13.36 24.63 -4.62
C ILE A 99 -13.81 26.01 -5.04
N ALA A 100 -15.08 26.35 -4.76
CA ALA A 100 -15.46 27.73 -4.61
C ALA A 100 -14.91 28.25 -3.28
N CYS A 101 -13.84 29.03 -3.33
CA CYS A 101 -13.17 29.56 -2.16
C CYS A 101 -14.04 30.56 -1.42
N GLY A 102 -14.74 30.13 -0.38
CA GLY A 102 -15.65 30.97 0.41
C GLY A 102 -16.91 30.27 0.88
N THR A 103 -17.24 29.11 0.30
CA THR A 103 -18.32 28.24 0.75
C THR A 103 -17.80 27.06 1.55
N PRO A 104 -18.62 26.47 2.46
CA PRO A 104 -18.26 25.20 3.09
C PRO A 104 -17.96 24.16 2.02
N ILE A 105 -16.86 23.50 2.17
CA ILE A 105 -16.38 22.46 1.27
C ILE A 105 -17.35 21.29 1.35
N LEU A 106 -18.11 21.06 0.29
CA LEU A 106 -18.91 19.87 0.12
C LEU A 106 -18.01 18.78 -0.45
N ALA A 107 -17.76 17.74 0.33
CA ALA A 107 -17.06 16.56 -0.16
C ALA A 107 -17.96 15.82 -1.16
N GLU A 108 -17.44 15.57 -2.35
CA GLU A 108 -18.14 14.74 -3.34
C GLU A 108 -18.06 13.26 -2.97
N GLU A 109 -16.90 12.84 -2.48
CA GLU A 109 -16.60 11.47 -2.04
C GLU A 109 -15.49 11.49 -0.98
N ASN A 110 -15.20 10.33 -0.37
CA ASN A 110 -14.04 10.15 0.49
C ASN A 110 -13.00 9.28 -0.21
N VAL A 111 -11.72 9.59 0.01
CA VAL A 111 -10.59 8.80 -0.49
C VAL A 111 -9.79 8.21 0.66
N GLU A 112 -9.24 7.02 0.45
CA GLU A 112 -8.39 6.36 1.43
C GLU A 112 -6.95 6.83 1.32
N VAL A 113 -6.36 7.18 2.46
CA VAL A 113 -4.97 7.65 2.57
C VAL A 113 -4.20 6.78 3.55
N PRO A 114 -2.97 6.34 3.21
CA PRO A 114 -2.10 5.62 4.13
C PRO A 114 -1.85 6.40 5.43
N GLN A 115 -1.91 5.75 6.60
CA GLN A 115 -1.79 6.41 7.92
C GLN A 115 -0.49 7.19 8.15
N HIS A 116 0.58 6.86 7.42
CA HIS A 116 1.85 7.59 7.52
C HIS A 116 1.83 8.94 6.78
N ILE A 117 0.89 9.16 5.86
CA ILE A 117 0.66 10.44 5.18
C ILE A 117 -0.38 11.19 6.01
N LYS A 118 -0.03 12.37 6.50
CA LYS A 118 -0.97 13.21 7.26
C LYS A 118 -1.55 14.27 6.33
N ALA A 119 -2.79 14.04 5.91
CA ALA A 119 -3.57 14.93 5.06
C ALA A 119 -4.94 15.19 5.67
N ASP A 120 -5.51 16.34 5.38
CA ASP A 120 -6.83 16.74 5.90
C ASP A 120 -7.91 16.66 4.81
N PHE A 121 -7.53 16.85 3.56
CA PHE A 121 -8.40 16.70 2.39
C PHE A 121 -7.60 16.33 1.15
N ALA A 122 -8.29 15.95 0.07
CA ALA A 122 -7.70 15.66 -1.22
C ALA A 122 -8.31 16.53 -2.32
N LEU A 123 -7.54 16.74 -3.39
CA LEU A 123 -7.97 17.43 -4.60
C LEU A 123 -7.75 16.52 -5.81
N ARG A 124 -8.70 16.50 -6.74
CA ARG A 124 -8.48 15.91 -8.06
C ARG A 124 -7.78 16.94 -8.94
N CYS A 125 -6.67 16.55 -9.54
CA CYS A 125 -5.94 17.40 -10.47
C CYS A 125 -6.64 17.46 -11.82
N HIS A 126 -6.63 18.65 -12.42
CA HIS A 126 -7.06 18.87 -13.79
C HIS A 126 -5.95 19.56 -14.60
N GLY A 127 -5.72 19.05 -15.82
CA GLY A 127 -4.73 19.55 -16.73
C GLY A 127 -3.29 19.09 -16.40
N ASP A 128 -2.33 19.69 -17.08
CA ASP A 128 -0.95 19.24 -17.15
C ASP A 128 0.08 20.22 -16.53
N SER A 129 -0.39 21.21 -15.79
CA SER A 129 0.48 22.27 -15.22
C SER A 129 1.53 21.76 -14.22
N MET A 130 1.38 20.52 -13.71
CA MET A 130 2.24 19.93 -12.68
C MET A 130 2.95 18.65 -13.14
N VAL A 131 2.96 18.33 -14.43
CA VAL A 131 3.56 17.10 -14.98
C VAL A 131 5.07 16.97 -14.72
N GLY A 132 5.79 18.09 -14.61
CA GLY A 132 7.23 18.09 -14.29
C GLY A 132 7.54 17.58 -12.86
N VAL A 133 6.54 17.36 -12.03
CA VAL A 133 6.64 16.70 -10.71
C VAL A 133 5.79 15.43 -10.66
N HIS A 134 5.51 14.85 -11.82
CA HIS A 134 4.77 13.59 -11.99
C HIS A 134 3.32 13.63 -11.50
N ILE A 135 2.71 14.80 -11.40
CA ILE A 135 1.28 14.95 -11.10
C ILE A 135 0.57 15.23 -12.42
N HIS A 136 -0.33 14.33 -12.81
CA HIS A 136 -1.03 14.34 -14.10
C HIS A 136 -2.52 14.64 -13.94
N ASP A 137 -3.19 14.81 -15.05
CA ASP A 137 -4.66 14.93 -15.09
C ASP A 137 -5.33 13.71 -14.47
N GLY A 138 -6.32 13.92 -13.63
CA GLY A 138 -7.03 12.85 -12.90
C GLY A 138 -6.38 12.38 -11.60
N ASP A 139 -5.12 12.72 -11.32
CA ASP A 139 -4.44 12.35 -10.08
C ASP A 139 -5.13 12.95 -8.86
N ILE A 140 -5.11 12.21 -7.74
CA ILE A 140 -5.65 12.65 -6.45
C ILE A 140 -4.49 13.09 -5.57
N VAL A 141 -4.42 14.39 -5.23
CA VAL A 141 -3.37 14.98 -4.41
C VAL A 141 -3.85 15.20 -2.99
N TYR A 142 -3.08 14.71 -2.03
CA TYR A 142 -3.36 14.79 -0.60
C TYR A 142 -2.81 16.11 -0.03
N ILE A 143 -3.66 16.87 0.62
CA ILE A 143 -3.34 18.20 1.13
C ILE A 143 -3.41 18.19 2.66
N ARG A 144 -2.34 18.66 3.29
CA ARG A 144 -2.34 19.02 4.69
C ARG A 144 -2.73 20.49 4.81
N GLN A 145 -3.84 20.76 5.48
CA GLN A 145 -4.37 22.11 5.65
C GLN A 145 -3.42 22.97 6.50
N GLN A 146 -2.97 24.05 5.93
CA GLN A 146 -2.14 25.05 6.64
C GLN A 146 -2.16 26.37 5.86
N PRO A 147 -2.13 27.53 6.58
CA PRO A 147 -2.26 28.84 5.95
C PRO A 147 -0.97 29.31 5.26
N ASP A 148 0.14 28.62 5.48
CA ASP A 148 1.44 28.98 4.92
C ASP A 148 2.27 27.73 4.58
N VAL A 149 3.23 27.88 3.63
CA VAL A 149 4.14 26.82 3.18
C VAL A 149 5.55 27.36 2.97
N ASP A 150 6.55 26.47 3.03
CA ASP A 150 7.94 26.83 2.71
C ASP A 150 8.10 27.14 1.21
N ASN A 151 9.04 28.02 0.87
CA ASN A 151 9.37 28.34 -0.51
C ASN A 151 9.75 27.06 -1.30
N GLY A 152 9.22 26.95 -2.51
CA GLY A 152 9.41 25.80 -3.37
C GLY A 152 8.47 24.61 -3.08
N SER A 153 7.66 24.67 -2.02
CA SER A 153 6.64 23.65 -1.74
C SER A 153 5.55 23.67 -2.79
N ILE A 154 5.01 22.48 -3.09
CA ILE A 154 3.77 22.34 -3.85
C ILE A 154 2.62 22.55 -2.89
N ALA A 155 1.70 23.43 -3.23
CA ALA A 155 0.56 23.77 -2.41
C ALA A 155 -0.72 23.88 -3.23
N ALA A 156 -1.83 23.59 -2.57
CA ALA A 156 -3.15 23.99 -3.03
C ALA A 156 -3.33 25.48 -2.72
N VAL A 157 -3.61 26.25 -3.74
CA VAL A 157 -3.80 27.70 -3.65
C VAL A 157 -5.16 28.04 -4.22
N CYS A 158 -5.89 28.89 -3.51
CA CYS A 158 -7.09 29.49 -4.04
C CYS A 158 -6.71 30.83 -4.72
N ILE A 159 -7.12 30.96 -5.95
CA ILE A 159 -7.00 32.19 -6.75
C ILE A 159 -8.41 32.58 -7.14
N GLU A 160 -8.85 33.76 -6.76
CA GLU A 160 -10.25 34.21 -6.93
C GLU A 160 -11.22 33.21 -6.25
N ASN A 161 -11.78 32.28 -6.98
CA ASN A 161 -12.71 31.27 -6.47
C ASN A 161 -12.35 29.83 -6.91
N SER A 162 -11.15 29.63 -7.46
CA SER A 162 -10.70 28.33 -7.95
C SER A 162 -9.48 27.82 -7.21
N ALA A 163 -9.46 26.54 -6.81
CA ALA A 163 -8.27 25.93 -6.28
C ALA A 163 -7.38 25.42 -7.42
N THR A 164 -6.09 25.62 -7.25
CA THR A 164 -5.08 25.12 -8.17
C THR A 164 -3.85 24.63 -7.41
N LEU A 165 -3.07 23.71 -8.02
CA LEU A 165 -1.79 23.29 -7.50
C LEU A 165 -0.68 24.08 -8.19
N LYS A 166 0.21 24.66 -7.39
CA LYS A 166 1.39 25.38 -7.87
C LYS A 166 2.55 25.21 -6.89
N ARG A 167 3.75 25.45 -7.39
CA ARG A 167 4.93 25.67 -6.56
C ARG A 167 4.92 27.10 -6.05
N VAL A 168 4.97 27.28 -4.74
CA VAL A 168 4.83 28.57 -4.07
C VAL A 168 6.19 29.14 -3.74
N TYR A 169 6.45 30.38 -4.17
CA TYR A 169 7.63 31.17 -3.77
C TYR A 169 7.18 32.52 -3.23
N LYS A 170 7.52 32.79 -1.99
CA LYS A 170 7.19 34.02 -1.27
C LYS A 170 8.40 34.95 -1.21
N TYR A 171 8.19 36.20 -1.55
CA TYR A 171 9.15 37.27 -1.44
C TYR A 171 8.54 38.40 -0.60
N PRO A 172 9.32 39.39 -0.10
CA PRO A 172 8.80 40.45 0.75
C PRO A 172 7.67 41.29 0.11
N ASP A 173 7.68 41.42 -1.21
CA ASP A 173 6.79 42.28 -1.99
C ASP A 173 5.89 41.53 -3.00
N LYS A 174 6.09 40.21 -3.16
CA LYS A 174 5.37 39.42 -4.15
C LYS A 174 5.23 37.95 -3.77
N LEU A 175 4.22 37.31 -4.36
CA LEU A 175 4.01 35.87 -4.37
C LEU A 175 4.12 35.35 -5.80
N VAL A 176 4.93 34.32 -6.00
CA VAL A 176 5.08 33.66 -7.30
C VAL A 176 4.52 32.25 -7.19
N LEU A 177 3.56 31.94 -8.05
CA LEU A 177 2.95 30.63 -8.21
C LEU A 177 3.45 30.00 -9.51
N SER A 178 4.41 29.11 -9.39
CA SER A 178 5.07 28.49 -10.54
C SER A 178 4.43 27.14 -10.87
N PRO A 179 3.97 26.94 -12.11
CA PRO A 179 3.66 25.60 -12.60
C PRO A 179 4.93 24.75 -12.65
N ALA A 180 4.78 23.44 -12.57
CA ALA A 180 5.86 22.48 -12.79
C ALA A 180 5.81 21.90 -14.21
N ASN A 181 5.45 22.73 -15.16
CA ASN A 181 5.45 22.45 -16.59
C ASN A 181 6.00 23.69 -17.32
N PRO A 182 7.12 23.56 -18.06
CA PRO A 182 7.74 24.71 -18.78
C PRO A 182 6.85 25.37 -19.84
N ALA A 183 5.77 24.69 -20.26
CA ALA A 183 4.81 25.26 -21.21
C ALA A 183 3.95 26.38 -20.62
N TYR A 184 3.97 26.56 -19.30
CA TYR A 184 3.19 27.59 -18.60
C TYR A 184 4.08 28.59 -17.90
N GLU A 185 3.70 29.86 -17.98
CA GLU A 185 4.40 30.94 -17.28
C GLU A 185 3.99 30.97 -15.78
N PRO A 186 4.91 31.36 -14.87
CA PRO A 186 4.59 31.63 -13.50
C PRO A 186 3.61 32.79 -13.33
N LEU A 187 2.67 32.66 -12.41
CA LEU A 187 1.78 33.75 -12.01
C LEU A 187 2.44 34.57 -10.89
N VAL A 188 2.49 35.87 -11.05
CA VAL A 188 3.13 36.78 -10.09
C VAL A 188 2.06 37.74 -9.55
N TYR A 189 1.89 37.75 -8.22
CA TYR A 189 0.95 38.63 -7.51
C TYR A 189 1.72 39.62 -6.67
N THR A 190 1.33 40.91 -6.75
CA THR A 190 2.00 42.01 -6.06
C THR A 190 0.96 42.95 -5.43
N GLY A 191 1.37 43.70 -4.40
CA GLY A 191 0.51 44.73 -3.78
C GLY A 191 -0.87 44.21 -3.37
N GLU A 192 -1.92 44.83 -3.88
CA GLU A 192 -3.31 44.49 -3.54
C GLU A 192 -3.74 43.13 -4.06
N GLU A 193 -3.12 42.64 -5.15
CA GLU A 193 -3.44 41.34 -5.75
C GLU A 193 -3.11 40.17 -4.81
N LEU A 194 -2.19 40.37 -3.85
CA LEU A 194 -1.88 39.35 -2.85
C LEU A 194 -3.10 38.93 -2.02
N SER A 195 -4.07 39.81 -1.85
CA SER A 195 -5.32 39.53 -1.15
C SER A 195 -6.24 38.56 -1.88
N GLN A 196 -6.05 38.37 -3.19
CA GLN A 196 -6.83 37.48 -4.04
C GLN A 196 -6.32 36.02 -3.98
N VAL A 197 -5.14 35.82 -3.38
CA VAL A 197 -4.50 34.51 -3.30
C VAL A 197 -4.47 34.00 -1.87
N ARG A 198 -4.98 32.80 -1.64
CA ARG A 198 -4.98 32.15 -0.35
C ARG A 198 -4.36 30.75 -0.44
N ILE A 199 -3.38 30.47 0.40
CA ILE A 199 -2.85 29.10 0.55
C ILE A 199 -3.86 28.27 1.33
N LEU A 200 -4.28 27.14 0.78
CA LEU A 200 -5.19 26.18 1.40
C LEU A 200 -4.44 25.13 2.18
N GLY A 201 -3.28 24.70 1.68
CA GLY A 201 -2.46 23.70 2.34
C GLY A 201 -1.31 23.20 1.48
N LYS A 202 -0.42 22.43 2.11
CA LYS A 202 0.74 21.80 1.49
C LYS A 202 0.37 20.45 0.90
N ALA A 203 0.79 20.17 -0.33
CA ALA A 203 0.71 18.83 -0.91
C ALA A 203 1.71 17.91 -0.21
N VAL A 204 1.24 16.77 0.29
CA VAL A 204 2.03 15.81 1.09
C VAL A 204 2.15 14.44 0.43
N GLY A 205 1.43 14.21 -0.65
CA GLY A 205 1.46 12.99 -1.45
C GLY A 205 0.40 13.03 -2.53
N PHE A 206 0.41 12.05 -3.42
CA PHE A 206 -0.63 11.88 -4.44
C PHE A 206 -0.75 10.41 -4.81
N THR A 207 -1.88 10.06 -5.43
CA THR A 207 -2.14 8.75 -6.04
C THR A 207 -2.44 8.96 -7.51
N SER A 208 -1.75 8.20 -8.36
CA SER A 208 -1.97 8.11 -9.79
C SER A 208 -2.59 6.76 -10.12
N LEU A 209 -3.60 6.73 -10.97
CA LEU A 209 -4.15 5.49 -11.51
C LEU A 209 -3.36 5.14 -12.77
N ILE A 210 -3.07 3.86 -12.93
CA ILE A 210 -2.47 3.33 -14.16
C ILE A 210 -3.64 2.77 -14.98
N ASP A 211 -3.87 3.33 -16.15
CA ASP A 211 -4.85 2.84 -17.13
C ASP A 211 -4.33 1.61 -17.89
#